data_9feac02e9f40338f04427c9c9586f820
#
_entry.id   9feac02e9f40338f04427c9c9586f820
#
_cell.length_a   1.000
_cell.length_b   1.000
_cell.length_c   1.000
_cell.angle_alpha   90.00
_cell.angle_beta   90.00
_cell.angle_gamma   90.00
#
_symmetry.space_group_name_H-M   'P 1'
#
loop_
_entity.id
_entity.type
_entity.pdbx_description
1 polymer ?
#
loop_
_entity_poly.entity_id
_entity_poly.type
_entity_poly.pdbx_seq_one_letter_code
_entity_poly.pdbx_strand_id
1 'polypeptide(L)'
;MTETKPNRHVKTVCTLGPASSSPEIIRKLLSGGMDISRLNLNYGTLEEHSQLIKIVRSVSQDLKLTTGILLDLPGSKRRTGDIKAVFADHLEFAVSHQADFIALSFISSAQQVKEVRRLLTEMKSDIPIIVKIERAKSLEAS
;
A
#
# COMPACT_ATOMS: atom_id res chain seq x y z
N MET A 1 9.28 -25.49 -16.35
CA MET A 1 8.06 -24.83 -16.84
C MET A 1 7.86 -23.55 -16.06
N THR A 2 7.89 -22.42 -16.70
CA THR A 2 7.50 -21.17 -16.09
C THR A 2 5.98 -21.16 -16.03
N GLU A 3 5.40 -21.40 -14.87
CA GLU A 3 3.99 -21.15 -14.66
C GLU A 3 3.74 -19.66 -14.80
N THR A 4 3.37 -19.23 -15.99
CA THR A 4 2.86 -17.88 -16.18
C THR A 4 1.54 -17.78 -15.42
N LYS A 5 1.44 -16.84 -14.48
CA LYS A 5 0.17 -16.51 -13.84
C LYS A 5 -0.90 -16.38 -14.93
N PRO A 6 -2.04 -17.06 -14.82
CA PRO A 6 -3.11 -16.87 -15.79
C PRO A 6 -3.49 -15.40 -15.85
N ASN A 7 -3.69 -14.86 -17.05
CA ASN A 7 -4.12 -13.47 -17.24
C ASN A 7 -5.55 -13.29 -16.70
N ARG A 8 -5.65 -13.04 -15.39
CA ARG A 8 -6.93 -12.87 -14.72
C ARG A 8 -7.35 -11.40 -14.78
N HIS A 9 -8.60 -11.15 -15.11
CA HIS A 9 -9.17 -9.79 -15.07
C HIS A 9 -9.36 -9.29 -13.64
N VAL A 10 -9.56 -10.20 -12.67
CA VAL A 10 -9.68 -9.89 -11.25
C VAL A 10 -8.33 -10.08 -10.58
N LYS A 11 -7.91 -9.09 -9.80
CA LYS A 11 -6.67 -9.13 -9.02
C LYS A 11 -6.95 -9.45 -7.55
N THR A 12 -6.13 -10.30 -6.97
CA THR A 12 -6.23 -10.71 -5.56
C THR A 12 -5.29 -9.87 -4.72
N VAL A 13 -5.85 -9.16 -3.74
CA VAL A 13 -5.12 -8.39 -2.74
C VAL A 13 -5.09 -9.17 -1.43
N CYS A 14 -3.90 -9.47 -0.92
CA CYS A 14 -3.74 -10.13 0.38
C CYS A 14 -3.07 -9.19 1.37
N THR A 15 -3.69 -9.02 2.54
CA THR A 15 -3.06 -8.29 3.64
C THR A 15 -2.06 -9.19 4.34
N LEU A 16 -0.82 -8.74 4.41
CA LEU A 16 0.25 -9.41 5.14
C LEU A 16 0.33 -8.88 6.57
N GLY A 17 0.55 -9.77 7.49
CA GLY A 17 0.70 -9.47 8.91
C GLY A 17 1.65 -10.46 9.59
N PRO A 18 1.74 -10.46 10.93
CA PRO A 18 2.69 -11.33 11.65
C PRO A 18 2.57 -12.83 11.30
N ALA A 19 1.34 -13.31 11.09
CA ALA A 19 1.08 -14.70 10.73
C ALA A 19 1.45 -15.07 9.28
N SER A 20 1.73 -14.08 8.42
CA SER A 20 1.98 -14.26 6.98
C SER A 20 3.27 -13.57 6.51
N SER A 21 4.20 -13.29 7.43
CA SER A 21 5.44 -12.56 7.13
C SER A 21 6.63 -13.45 6.77
N SER A 22 6.53 -14.78 6.93
CA SER A 22 7.64 -15.67 6.57
C SER A 22 7.78 -15.83 5.05
N PRO A 23 9.00 -16.00 4.54
CA PRO A 23 9.24 -16.24 3.11
C PRO A 23 8.46 -17.44 2.56
N GLU A 24 8.30 -18.49 3.36
CA GLU A 24 7.57 -19.69 2.96
C GLU A 24 6.09 -19.44 2.74
N ILE A 25 5.45 -18.69 3.64
CA ILE A 25 4.04 -18.33 3.52
C ILE A 25 3.83 -17.36 2.35
N ILE A 26 4.72 -16.37 2.20
CA ILE A 26 4.68 -15.44 1.08
C ILE A 26 4.81 -16.18 -0.25
N ARG A 27 5.70 -17.17 -0.33
CA ARG A 27 5.83 -18.05 -1.52
C ARG A 27 4.55 -18.78 -1.83
N LYS A 28 3.88 -19.34 -0.83
CA LYS A 28 2.58 -20.02 -1.00
C LYS A 28 1.48 -19.04 -1.48
N LEU A 29 1.44 -17.85 -0.90
CA LEU A 29 0.48 -16.81 -1.31
C LEU A 29 0.69 -16.38 -2.78
N LEU A 30 1.93 -16.13 -3.15
CA LEU A 30 2.28 -15.75 -4.53
C LEU A 30 1.96 -16.85 -5.53
N SER A 31 2.35 -18.11 -5.23
CA SER A 31 2.04 -19.26 -6.06
C SER A 31 0.53 -19.53 -6.12
N GLY A 32 -0.19 -19.25 -5.02
CA GLY A 32 -1.65 -19.36 -4.95
C GLY A 32 -2.42 -18.26 -5.68
N GLY A 33 -1.72 -17.23 -6.18
CA GLY A 33 -2.34 -16.20 -7.01
C GLY A 33 -2.46 -14.82 -6.40
N MET A 34 -1.76 -14.52 -5.29
CA MET A 34 -1.67 -13.15 -4.79
C MET A 34 -1.08 -12.23 -5.86
N ASP A 35 -1.78 -11.17 -6.20
CA ASP A 35 -1.33 -10.16 -7.17
C ASP A 35 -0.75 -8.92 -6.49
N ILE A 36 -1.32 -8.55 -5.35
CA ILE A 36 -0.94 -7.37 -4.58
C ILE A 36 -0.80 -7.74 -3.10
N SER A 37 0.33 -7.39 -2.51
CA SER A 37 0.57 -7.47 -1.07
C SER A 37 0.16 -6.14 -0.44
N ARG A 38 -0.83 -6.18 0.44
CA ARG A 38 -1.24 -5.01 1.23
C ARG A 38 -0.54 -5.05 2.59
N LEU A 39 0.16 -3.98 2.93
CA LEU A 39 0.77 -3.76 4.24
C LEU A 39 0.03 -2.63 4.94
N ASN A 40 -0.55 -2.93 6.11
CA ASN A 40 -1.27 -1.95 6.90
C ASN A 40 -0.32 -1.27 7.88
N LEU A 41 0.04 -0.02 7.59
CA LEU A 41 1.00 0.76 8.39
C LEU A 41 0.43 1.25 9.74
N ASN A 42 -0.84 0.95 10.05
CA ASN A 42 -1.40 1.18 11.39
C ASN A 42 -0.81 0.23 12.45
N TYR A 43 -0.22 -0.87 12.03
CA TYR A 43 0.31 -1.92 12.91
C TYR A 43 1.79 -2.14 12.61
N GLY A 44 2.55 -2.51 13.66
CA GLY A 44 3.98 -2.74 13.51
C GLY A 44 4.80 -1.45 13.34
N THR A 45 6.04 -1.63 12.99
CA THR A 45 7.00 -0.53 12.75
C THR A 45 7.34 -0.40 11.27
N LEU A 46 7.83 0.77 10.86
CA LEU A 46 8.31 0.98 9.48
C LEU A 46 9.46 0.03 9.14
N GLU A 47 10.31 -0.32 10.12
CA GLU A 47 11.39 -1.28 9.91
C GLU A 47 10.86 -2.68 9.60
N GLU A 48 9.86 -3.16 10.35
CA GLU A 48 9.20 -4.45 10.09
C GLU A 48 8.57 -4.46 8.69
N HIS A 49 7.89 -3.39 8.30
CA HIS A 49 7.33 -3.25 6.96
C HIS A 49 8.41 -3.19 5.87
N SER A 50 9.53 -2.52 6.12
CA SER A 50 10.68 -2.50 5.21
C SER A 50 11.22 -3.91 4.96
N GLN A 51 11.39 -4.70 6.01
CA GLN A 51 11.84 -6.10 5.89
C GLN A 51 10.83 -6.94 5.11
N LEU A 52 9.55 -6.77 5.39
CA LEU A 52 8.48 -7.51 4.70
C LEU A 52 8.44 -7.19 3.20
N ILE A 53 8.60 -5.93 2.82
CA ILE A 53 8.70 -5.52 1.40
C ILE A 53 9.88 -6.22 0.71
N LYS A 54 11.04 -6.28 1.37
CA LYS A 54 12.22 -6.98 0.84
C LYS A 54 11.95 -8.45 0.60
N ILE A 55 11.29 -9.12 1.56
CA ILE A 55 10.94 -10.54 1.44
C ILE A 55 9.98 -10.76 0.27
N VAL A 56 8.91 -9.96 0.17
CA VAL A 56 7.93 -10.06 -0.93
C VAL A 56 8.63 -9.92 -2.28
N ARG A 57 9.49 -8.93 -2.44
CA ARG A 57 10.23 -8.69 -3.69
C ARG A 57 11.19 -9.82 -4.02
N SER A 58 11.95 -10.29 -3.04
CA SER A 58 12.88 -11.40 -3.22
C SER A 58 12.17 -12.67 -3.67
N VAL A 59 11.09 -13.06 -2.97
CA VAL A 59 10.32 -14.27 -3.32
C VAL A 59 9.61 -14.11 -4.66
N SER A 60 9.08 -12.92 -4.97
CA SER A 60 8.48 -12.61 -6.26
C SER A 60 9.47 -12.76 -7.41
N GLN A 61 10.69 -12.26 -7.22
CA GLN A 61 11.77 -12.40 -8.19
C GLN A 61 12.17 -13.86 -8.42
N ASP A 62 12.33 -14.64 -7.34
CA ASP A 62 12.64 -16.07 -7.41
C ASP A 62 11.59 -16.85 -8.20
N LEU A 63 10.32 -16.51 -8.00
CA LEU A 63 9.19 -17.13 -8.70
C LEU A 63 8.95 -16.57 -10.11
N LYS A 64 9.68 -15.52 -10.51
CA LYS A 64 9.46 -14.77 -11.76
C LYS A 64 8.03 -14.27 -11.91
N LEU A 65 7.43 -13.83 -10.79
CA LEU A 65 6.09 -13.28 -10.74
C LEU A 65 6.13 -11.77 -10.53
N THR A 66 5.19 -11.06 -11.15
CA THR A 66 4.96 -9.63 -10.87
C THR A 66 4.00 -9.49 -9.70
N THR A 67 4.38 -8.73 -8.69
CA THR A 67 3.59 -8.49 -7.49
C THR A 67 3.63 -7.02 -7.12
N GLY A 68 2.44 -6.42 -6.93
CA GLY A 68 2.32 -5.04 -6.45
C GLY A 68 2.46 -4.94 -4.94
N ILE A 69 3.01 -3.83 -4.48
CA ILE A 69 3.07 -3.44 -3.06
C ILE A 69 2.08 -2.29 -2.84
N LEU A 70 1.10 -2.52 -2.00
CA LEU A 70 0.12 -1.51 -1.57
C LEU A 70 0.36 -1.18 -0.10
N LEU A 71 0.65 0.08 0.20
CA LEU A 71 0.79 0.57 1.56
C LEU A 71 -0.49 1.28 1.99
N ASP A 72 -1.14 0.75 3.00
CA ASP A 72 -2.32 1.36 3.61
C ASP A 72 -1.87 2.29 4.73
N LEU A 73 -1.94 3.59 4.48
CA LEU A 73 -1.40 4.60 5.38
C LEU A 73 -2.35 4.89 6.54
N PRO A 74 -1.84 5.00 7.76
CA PRO A 74 -2.65 5.40 8.90
C PRO A 74 -3.13 6.82 8.70
N GLY A 75 -4.45 7.01 8.77
CA GLY A 75 -5.04 8.34 8.80
C GLY A 75 -5.22 8.84 10.22
N SER A 76 -5.30 10.15 10.40
CA SER A 76 -5.67 10.72 11.68
C SER A 76 -7.18 10.56 11.94
N LYS A 77 -7.53 9.90 13.05
CA LYS A 77 -8.91 9.88 13.55
C LYS A 77 -9.34 11.27 14.07
N ARG A 78 -8.38 12.13 14.41
CA ARG A 78 -8.61 13.52 14.80
C ARG A 78 -8.73 14.38 13.55
N ARG A 79 -9.61 15.38 13.57
CA ARG A 79 -9.76 16.40 12.52
C ARG A 79 -8.58 17.40 12.62
N THR A 80 -7.36 16.93 12.35
CA THR A 80 -6.24 17.84 12.13
C THR A 80 -6.31 18.25 10.67
N GLY A 81 -6.46 19.55 10.39
CA GLY A 81 -6.49 20.06 9.02
C GLY A 81 -5.14 19.96 8.30
N ASP A 82 -4.10 19.50 8.98
CA ASP A 82 -2.74 19.41 8.46
C ASP A 82 -2.45 18.00 7.91
N ILE A 83 -2.72 17.83 6.63
CA ILE A 83 -2.46 16.59 5.87
C ILE A 83 -0.96 16.25 5.87
N LYS A 84 -0.09 17.25 5.79
CA LYS A 84 1.36 17.05 5.82
C LYS A 84 1.81 16.44 7.14
N ALA A 85 1.35 16.96 8.26
CA ALA A 85 1.68 16.40 9.58
C ALA A 85 1.18 14.96 9.77
N VAL A 86 0.08 14.59 9.09
CA VAL A 86 -0.50 13.25 9.20
C VAL A 86 0.24 12.23 8.34
N PHE A 87 0.65 12.59 7.13
CA PHE A 87 1.09 11.63 6.12
C PHE A 87 2.56 11.72 5.72
N ALA A 88 3.28 12.80 6.03
CA ALA A 88 4.62 13.05 5.48
C ALA A 88 5.57 11.84 5.64
N ASP A 89 5.74 11.32 6.84
CA ASP A 89 6.68 10.22 7.12
C ASP A 89 6.30 8.94 6.36
N HIS A 90 5.01 8.64 6.26
CA HIS A 90 4.51 7.46 5.55
C HIS A 90 4.60 7.63 4.04
N LEU A 91 4.44 8.85 3.52
CA LEU A 91 4.66 9.14 2.09
C LEU A 91 6.13 9.01 1.73
N GLU A 92 7.05 9.52 2.57
CA GLU A 92 8.48 9.33 2.38
C GLU A 92 8.87 7.86 2.39
N PHE A 93 8.30 7.08 3.32
CA PHE A 93 8.48 5.63 3.36
C PHE A 93 7.99 4.96 2.07
N ALA A 94 6.79 5.31 1.60
CA ALA A 94 6.22 4.76 0.39
C ALA A 94 7.07 5.06 -0.85
N VAL A 95 7.55 6.29 -0.98
CA VAL A 95 8.39 6.72 -2.11
C VAL A 95 9.76 6.03 -2.06
N SER A 96 10.42 6.01 -0.88
CA SER A 96 11.74 5.39 -0.72
C SER A 96 11.73 3.87 -0.97
N HIS A 97 10.62 3.20 -0.69
CA HIS A 97 10.42 1.77 -0.94
C HIS A 97 9.77 1.47 -2.29
N GLN A 98 9.55 2.49 -3.13
CA GLN A 98 8.95 2.34 -4.47
C GLN A 98 7.63 1.54 -4.43
N ALA A 99 6.73 1.92 -3.51
CA ALA A 99 5.41 1.32 -3.44
C ALA A 99 4.65 1.51 -4.76
N ASP A 100 3.86 0.51 -5.14
CA ASP A 100 3.06 0.56 -6.38
C ASP A 100 1.74 1.29 -6.18
N PHE A 101 1.22 1.27 -4.95
CA PHE A 101 -0.02 1.95 -4.55
C PHE A 101 0.08 2.45 -3.12
N ILE A 102 -0.62 3.53 -2.82
CA ILE A 102 -0.93 3.93 -1.44
C ILE A 102 -2.45 4.01 -1.25
N ALA A 103 -2.92 3.58 -0.09
CA ALA A 103 -4.31 3.73 0.32
C ALA A 103 -4.40 4.73 1.47
N LEU A 104 -5.36 5.64 1.38
CA LEU A 104 -5.59 6.69 2.37
C LEU A 104 -6.84 6.39 3.18
N SER A 105 -6.69 6.34 4.51
CA SER A 105 -7.79 6.18 5.46
C SER A 105 -8.31 7.53 5.94
N PHE A 106 -9.59 7.54 6.32
CA PHE A 106 -10.25 8.68 6.97
C PHE A 106 -10.24 9.99 6.15
N ILE A 107 -10.19 9.88 4.83
CA ILE A 107 -10.34 11.03 3.94
C ILE A 107 -11.79 11.52 3.98
N SER A 108 -11.98 12.83 4.09
CA SER A 108 -13.28 13.49 4.17
C SER A 108 -13.54 14.53 3.07
N SER A 109 -12.55 14.83 2.23
CA SER A 109 -12.71 15.80 1.14
C SER A 109 -11.74 15.56 -0.01
N ALA A 110 -12.13 15.97 -1.19
CA ALA A 110 -11.27 15.97 -2.38
C ALA A 110 -10.01 16.83 -2.19
N GLN A 111 -10.11 17.90 -1.40
CA GLN A 111 -8.97 18.79 -1.11
C GLN A 111 -7.84 18.05 -0.39
N GLN A 112 -8.17 17.13 0.52
CA GLN A 112 -7.17 16.31 1.22
C GLN A 112 -6.42 15.39 0.24
N VAL A 113 -7.12 14.82 -0.73
CA VAL A 113 -6.49 13.98 -1.77
C VAL A 113 -5.56 14.83 -2.65
N LYS A 114 -5.98 16.02 -3.04
CA LYS A 114 -5.15 16.97 -3.82
C LYS A 114 -3.88 17.34 -3.06
N GLU A 115 -3.98 17.54 -1.75
CA GLU A 115 -2.83 17.87 -0.91
C GLU A 115 -1.83 16.68 -0.83
N VAL A 116 -2.31 15.45 -0.65
CA VAL A 116 -1.45 14.26 -0.73
C VAL A 116 -0.79 14.15 -2.09
N ARG A 117 -1.52 14.40 -3.19
CA ARG A 117 -0.96 14.40 -4.54
C ARG A 117 0.13 15.46 -4.70
N ARG A 118 -0.07 16.66 -4.13
CA ARG A 118 0.92 17.74 -4.14
C ARG A 118 2.20 17.30 -3.42
N LEU A 119 2.08 16.70 -2.23
CA LEU A 119 3.23 16.19 -1.47
C LEU A 119 4.01 15.13 -2.25
N LEU A 120 3.31 14.18 -2.88
CA LEU A 120 3.96 13.17 -3.73
C LEU A 120 4.69 13.81 -4.92
N THR A 121 4.09 14.82 -5.55
CA THR A 121 4.72 15.55 -6.65
C THR A 121 6.00 16.28 -6.21
N GLU A 122 6.01 16.86 -5.01
CA GLU A 122 7.21 17.47 -4.42
C GLU A 122 8.31 16.41 -4.18
N MET A 123 7.94 15.18 -3.85
CA MET A 123 8.84 14.03 -3.72
C MET A 123 9.19 13.39 -5.08
N LYS A 124 8.76 13.99 -6.20
CA LYS A 124 8.96 13.48 -7.58
C LYS A 124 8.38 12.08 -7.77
N SER A 125 7.22 11.82 -7.18
CA SER A 125 6.52 10.54 -7.24
C SER A 125 5.11 10.70 -7.80
N ASP A 126 4.70 9.72 -8.59
CA ASP A 126 3.39 9.60 -9.20
C ASP A 126 2.61 8.38 -8.71
N ILE A 127 3.00 7.83 -7.54
CA ILE A 127 2.35 6.65 -6.96
C ILE A 127 0.83 6.83 -6.99
N PRO A 128 0.07 5.85 -7.55
CA PRO A 128 -1.39 5.86 -7.54
C PRO A 128 -1.97 5.89 -6.14
N ILE A 129 -3.00 6.70 -5.95
CA ILE A 129 -3.71 6.87 -4.68
C ILE A 129 -5.03 6.12 -4.73
N ILE A 130 -5.27 5.27 -3.73
CA ILE A 130 -6.56 4.64 -3.45
C ILE A 130 -7.18 5.37 -2.26
N VAL A 131 -8.36 5.92 -2.46
CA VAL A 131 -9.10 6.58 -1.37
C VAL A 131 -10.11 5.61 -0.79
N LYS A 132 -10.03 5.39 0.52
CA LYS A 132 -11.02 4.58 1.23
C LYS A 132 -12.17 5.48 1.68
N ILE A 133 -13.36 5.22 1.16
CA ILE A 133 -14.59 5.94 1.54
C ILE A 133 -15.19 5.22 2.74
N GLU A 134 -14.90 5.74 3.93
CA GLU A 134 -15.25 5.10 5.21
C GLU A 134 -16.26 5.92 6.02
N ARG A 135 -16.61 7.12 5.56
CA ARG A 135 -17.52 8.05 6.25
C ARG A 135 -18.55 8.62 5.27
N ALA A 136 -19.79 8.80 5.73
CA ALA A 136 -20.86 9.41 4.92
C ALA A 136 -20.47 10.78 4.36
N LYS A 137 -19.77 11.61 5.14
CA LYS A 137 -19.27 12.92 4.73
C LYS A 137 -18.34 12.87 3.53
N SER A 138 -17.64 11.75 3.31
CA SER A 138 -16.76 11.58 2.15
C SER A 138 -17.54 11.44 0.84
N LEU A 139 -18.81 11.00 0.90
CA LEU A 139 -19.69 10.86 -0.25
C LEU A 139 -20.26 12.23 -0.71
N GLU A 140 -20.45 13.16 0.22
CA GLU A 140 -20.97 14.50 -0.07
C GLU A 140 -19.93 15.40 -0.74
N ALA A 141 -18.66 15.03 -0.64
CA ALA A 141 -17.51 15.79 -1.15
C ALA A 141 -17.00 15.29 -2.51
N SER A 142 -17.70 14.35 -3.12
CA SER A 142 -17.35 13.79 -4.43
C SER A 142 -17.99 14.54 -5.60
#